data_a77063d3e30a90987a490facba581f53
#
_entry.id   a77063d3e30a90987a490facba581f53
#
_cell.length_a   1.000
_cell.length_b   1.000
_cell.length_c   1.000
_cell.angle_alpha   90.00
_cell.angle_beta   90.00
_cell.angle_gamma   90.00
#
_symmetry.space_group_name_H-M   'P 1'
#
loop_
_entity.id
_entity.type
_entity.pdbx_description
1 polymer ?
#
loop_
_entity_poly.entity_id
_entity_poly.type
_entity_poly.pdbx_seq_one_letter_code
_entity_poly.pdbx_strand_id
1 'polypeptide(L)'
;IDIFTGTLGKAMGGALGGFTTARAEVIELLRQRSRPYLFSNSLPPHVVAAGIKAFDMLASAGELRTRLQENTAYFRQRMGAAGFDIKPGVHPICPVMLYDAPLAQKFAQRLLEEGIYAIGFFFPVVPQGQARIRTQISAAHTRAQLDQAIDAFTRIGRELGVI
;
A
#
# COMPACT_ATOMS: atom_id res chain seq x y z
N ILE A 1 21.37 -4.11 0.13
CA ILE A 1 20.49 -5.00 0.92
C ILE A 1 20.89 -6.42 0.65
N ASP A 2 21.09 -7.21 1.69
CA ASP A 2 21.62 -8.57 1.59
C ASP A 2 20.53 -9.64 1.59
N ILE A 3 19.38 -9.35 2.20
CA ILE A 3 18.24 -10.25 2.29
C ILE A 3 16.97 -9.49 1.95
N PHE A 4 16.19 -10.03 1.01
CA PHE A 4 14.87 -9.52 0.67
C PHE A 4 13.81 -10.53 1.09
N THR A 5 12.74 -10.05 1.70
CA THR A 5 11.53 -10.82 1.94
C THR A 5 10.35 -10.15 1.25
N GLY A 6 9.47 -10.93 0.67
CA GLY A 6 8.28 -10.43 -0.02
C GLY A 6 7.06 -11.28 0.27
N THR A 7 5.89 -10.68 0.17
CA THR A 7 4.61 -11.40 0.26
C THR A 7 3.95 -11.50 -1.11
N LEU A 8 3.37 -12.65 -1.41
CA LEU A 8 2.60 -12.88 -2.63
C LEU A 8 1.09 -12.57 -2.46
N GLY A 9 0.62 -12.43 -1.22
CA GLY A 9 -0.79 -12.19 -0.90
C GLY A 9 -1.23 -10.72 -0.91
N LYS A 10 -0.48 -9.81 -1.54
CA LYS A 10 -0.77 -8.37 -1.61
C LYS A 10 -0.66 -7.87 -3.05
N ALA A 11 0.17 -6.86 -3.30
CA ALA A 11 0.34 -6.24 -4.62
C ALA A 11 0.77 -7.20 -5.73
N MET A 12 1.45 -8.29 -5.41
CA MET A 12 1.85 -9.33 -6.36
C MET A 12 0.69 -10.21 -6.86
N GLY A 13 -0.46 -10.21 -6.18
CA GLY A 13 -1.65 -10.95 -6.63
C GLY A 13 -1.53 -12.47 -6.61
N GLY A 14 -0.53 -13.04 -5.93
CA GLY A 14 -0.26 -14.48 -5.87
C GLY A 14 -1.07 -15.27 -4.83
N ALA A 15 -2.19 -14.75 -4.37
CA ALA A 15 -3.11 -15.28 -3.37
C ALA A 15 -2.54 -15.30 -1.94
N LEU A 16 -1.58 -16.14 -1.63
CA LEU A 16 -0.97 -16.25 -0.30
C LEU A 16 0.51 -16.66 -0.40
N GLY A 17 1.19 -16.67 0.73
CA GLY A 17 2.59 -17.05 0.81
C GLY A 17 3.55 -15.88 0.65
N GLY A 18 4.81 -16.21 0.53
CA GLY A 18 5.88 -15.25 0.38
C GLY A 18 7.18 -15.93 -0.02
N PHE A 19 8.23 -15.14 -0.11
CA PHE A 19 9.56 -15.61 -0.47
C PHE A 19 10.63 -14.86 0.29
N THR A 20 11.78 -15.51 0.42
CA THR A 20 13.03 -14.89 0.85
C THR A 20 14.07 -15.11 -0.24
N THR A 21 14.78 -14.06 -0.63
CA THR A 21 15.90 -14.13 -1.53
C THR A 21 17.13 -13.48 -0.89
N ALA A 22 18.28 -14.15 -1.03
CA ALA A 22 19.55 -13.73 -0.46
C ALA A 22 20.69 -14.49 -1.18
N ARG A 23 21.92 -14.32 -0.67
CA ARG A 23 23.06 -15.15 -1.09
C ARG A 23 22.77 -16.63 -0.80
N ALA A 24 23.33 -17.52 -1.63
CA ALA A 24 23.05 -18.96 -1.57
C ALA A 24 23.26 -19.56 -0.19
N GLU A 25 24.33 -19.19 0.50
CA GLU A 25 24.69 -19.71 1.82
C GLU A 25 23.62 -19.36 2.87
N VAL A 26 23.02 -18.16 2.76
CA VAL A 26 21.92 -17.74 3.65
C VAL A 26 20.67 -18.56 3.38
N ILE A 27 20.33 -18.76 2.10
CA ILE A 27 19.14 -19.52 1.71
C ILE A 27 19.27 -21.00 2.13
N GLU A 28 20.43 -21.58 1.95
CA GLU A 28 20.70 -22.96 2.40
C GLU A 28 20.57 -23.09 3.91
N LEU A 29 21.14 -22.13 4.67
CA LEU A 29 21.01 -22.12 6.13
C LEU A 29 19.53 -22.00 6.53
N LEU A 30 18.75 -21.14 5.88
CA LEU A 30 17.33 -21.00 6.16
C LEU A 30 16.56 -22.28 5.89
N ARG A 31 16.84 -22.98 4.78
CA ARG A 31 16.22 -24.27 4.46
C ARG A 31 16.50 -25.34 5.53
N GLN A 32 17.63 -25.28 6.20
CA GLN A 32 18.02 -26.26 7.23
C GLN A 32 17.57 -25.85 8.64
N ARG A 33 17.37 -24.57 8.90
CA ARG A 33 17.20 -24.06 10.26
C ARG A 33 15.91 -23.24 10.50
N SER A 34 15.26 -22.75 9.46
CA SER A 34 14.04 -21.96 9.62
C SER A 34 12.89 -22.86 10.06
N ARG A 35 12.44 -22.70 11.29
CA ARG A 35 11.34 -23.49 11.85
C ARG A 35 10.05 -23.39 11.02
N PRO A 36 9.62 -22.19 10.56
CA PRO A 36 8.44 -22.10 9.69
C PRO A 36 8.58 -22.90 8.39
N TYR A 37 9.76 -22.94 7.80
CA TYR A 37 10.01 -23.72 6.59
C TYR A 37 10.02 -25.23 6.84
N LEU A 38 10.61 -25.67 7.97
CA LEU A 38 10.76 -27.08 8.30
C LEU A 38 9.47 -27.70 8.84
N PHE A 39 8.65 -26.94 9.56
CA PHE A 39 7.52 -27.47 10.33
C PHE A 39 6.15 -26.96 9.89
N SER A 40 6.08 -26.08 8.89
CA SER A 40 4.82 -25.68 8.26
C SER A 40 4.58 -26.44 6.96
N ASN A 41 3.31 -26.62 6.60
CA ASN A 41 2.96 -27.20 5.32
C ASN A 41 3.44 -26.31 4.16
N SER A 42 3.79 -26.93 3.04
CA SER A 42 4.14 -26.24 1.80
C SER A 42 2.96 -25.51 1.21
N LEU A 43 3.25 -24.45 0.42
CA LEU A 43 2.21 -23.78 -0.35
C LEU A 43 1.54 -24.76 -1.33
N PRO A 44 0.22 -24.67 -1.53
CA PRO A 44 -0.47 -25.46 -2.54
C PRO A 44 0.11 -25.23 -3.94
N PRO A 45 0.24 -26.26 -4.80
CA PRO A 45 0.86 -26.13 -6.11
C PRO A 45 0.25 -25.06 -7.01
N HIS A 46 -1.07 -24.87 -6.96
CA HIS A 46 -1.75 -23.83 -7.75
C HIS A 46 -1.38 -22.41 -7.29
N VAL A 47 -1.13 -22.20 -5.99
CA VAL A 47 -0.64 -20.91 -5.45
C VAL A 47 0.79 -20.64 -5.92
N VAL A 48 1.63 -21.68 -5.92
CA VAL A 48 3.01 -21.59 -6.45
C VAL A 48 3.00 -21.24 -7.94
N ALA A 49 2.18 -21.92 -8.73
CA ALA A 49 2.01 -21.65 -10.15
C ALA A 49 1.53 -20.22 -10.44
N ALA A 50 0.55 -19.73 -9.66
CA ALA A 50 0.09 -18.35 -9.73
C ALA A 50 1.21 -17.35 -9.39
N GLY A 51 2.00 -17.63 -8.37
CA GLY A 51 3.14 -16.81 -7.97
C GLY A 51 4.22 -16.73 -9.06
N ILE A 52 4.59 -17.86 -9.68
CA ILE A 52 5.54 -17.90 -10.81
C ILE A 52 5.02 -17.03 -11.96
N LYS A 53 3.74 -17.22 -12.33
CA LYS A 53 3.13 -16.41 -13.39
C LYS A 53 3.08 -14.93 -13.07
N ALA A 54 2.85 -14.56 -11.81
CA ALA A 54 2.88 -13.17 -11.37
C ALA A 54 4.28 -12.53 -11.57
N PHE A 55 5.35 -13.28 -11.28
CA PHE A 55 6.73 -12.81 -11.56
C PHE A 55 7.00 -12.64 -13.05
N ASP A 56 6.57 -13.59 -13.90
CA ASP A 56 6.71 -13.47 -15.36
C ASP A 56 6.00 -12.21 -15.89
N MET A 57 4.76 -11.98 -15.42
CA MET A 57 4.00 -10.80 -15.78
C MET A 57 4.67 -9.51 -15.28
N LEU A 58 5.21 -9.51 -14.07
CA LEU A 58 5.88 -8.36 -13.49
C LEU A 58 7.15 -7.99 -14.27
N ALA A 59 7.89 -8.97 -14.78
CA ALA A 59 9.08 -8.72 -15.59
C ALA A 59 8.77 -7.90 -16.85
N SER A 60 7.59 -8.10 -17.45
CA SER A 60 7.11 -7.37 -18.64
C SER A 60 6.25 -6.14 -18.35
N ALA A 61 5.92 -5.86 -17.08
CA ALA A 61 4.95 -4.83 -16.66
C ALA A 61 5.59 -3.42 -16.49
N GLY A 62 6.51 -3.00 -17.36
CA GLY A 62 7.17 -1.70 -17.30
C GLY A 62 6.18 -0.52 -17.31
N GLU A 63 5.21 -0.55 -18.21
CA GLU A 63 4.18 0.49 -18.34
C GLU A 63 3.29 0.64 -17.10
N LEU A 64 2.94 -0.47 -16.45
CA LEU A 64 2.15 -0.43 -15.21
C LEU A 64 2.92 0.22 -14.06
N ARG A 65 4.23 -0.04 -13.97
CA ARG A 65 5.09 0.60 -12.97
C ARG A 65 5.22 2.11 -13.23
N THR A 66 5.42 2.51 -14.47
CA THR A 66 5.48 3.92 -14.87
C THR A 66 4.15 4.62 -14.52
N ARG A 67 3.02 4.05 -14.91
CA ARG A 67 1.69 4.59 -14.59
C ARG A 67 1.45 4.70 -13.07
N LEU A 68 1.89 3.71 -12.31
CA LEU A 68 1.79 3.76 -10.85
C LEU A 68 2.60 4.93 -10.26
N GLN A 69 3.81 5.14 -10.76
CA GLN A 69 4.66 6.26 -10.33
C GLN A 69 4.05 7.62 -10.69
N GLU A 70 3.57 7.77 -11.92
CA GLU A 70 2.90 8.99 -12.39
C GLU A 70 1.62 9.30 -11.59
N ASN A 71 0.76 8.29 -11.37
CA ASN A 71 -0.43 8.44 -10.55
C ASN A 71 -0.09 8.83 -9.11
N THR A 72 0.95 8.21 -8.55
CA THR A 72 1.42 8.50 -7.19
C THR A 72 1.95 9.93 -7.06
N ALA A 73 2.80 10.35 -7.98
CA ALA A 73 3.36 11.71 -8.00
C ALA A 73 2.24 12.74 -8.14
N TYR A 74 1.31 12.51 -9.06
CA TYR A 74 0.15 13.39 -9.25
C TYR A 74 -0.70 13.52 -7.99
N PHE A 75 -1.10 12.39 -7.39
CA PHE A 75 -1.91 12.42 -6.17
C PHE A 75 -1.22 13.17 -5.04
N ARG A 76 0.06 12.89 -4.79
CA ARG A 76 0.85 13.58 -3.76
C ARG A 76 0.94 15.08 -3.99
N GLN A 77 1.24 15.49 -5.23
CA GLN A 77 1.33 16.89 -5.60
C GLN A 77 0.00 17.63 -5.38
N ARG A 78 -1.11 17.06 -5.87
CA ARG A 78 -2.43 17.68 -5.76
C ARG A 78 -2.93 17.77 -4.32
N MET A 79 -2.72 16.72 -3.54
CA MET A 79 -3.08 16.71 -2.12
C MET A 79 -2.25 17.72 -1.30
N GLY A 80 -0.95 17.80 -1.55
CA GLY A 80 -0.09 18.81 -0.94
C GLY A 80 -0.51 20.24 -1.31
N ALA A 81 -0.84 20.49 -2.59
CA ALA A 81 -1.34 21.76 -3.06
C ALA A 81 -2.70 22.13 -2.44
N ALA A 82 -3.53 21.16 -2.09
CA ALA A 82 -4.79 21.36 -1.38
C ALA A 82 -4.60 21.70 0.11
N GLY A 83 -3.39 21.58 0.65
CA GLY A 83 -3.07 21.91 2.04
C GLY A 83 -2.89 20.71 2.97
N PHE A 84 -3.01 19.48 2.48
CA PHE A 84 -2.82 18.29 3.32
C PHE A 84 -1.37 18.02 3.65
N ASP A 85 -1.11 17.62 4.87
CA ASP A 85 0.19 17.06 5.26
C ASP A 85 0.30 15.60 4.77
N ILE A 86 1.10 15.39 3.73
CA ILE A 86 1.42 14.08 3.15
C ILE A 86 2.85 13.72 3.51
N LYS A 87 3.06 12.61 4.21
CA LYS A 87 4.43 12.17 4.50
C LYS A 87 5.26 12.07 3.21
N PRO A 88 6.47 12.66 3.17
CA PRO A 88 7.33 12.62 1.99
C PRO A 88 7.62 11.20 1.51
N GLY A 89 7.85 11.04 0.21
CA GLY A 89 8.24 9.77 -0.38
C GLY A 89 7.68 9.58 -1.79
N VAL A 90 8.10 8.50 -2.43
CA VAL A 90 7.70 8.10 -3.78
C VAL A 90 6.82 6.85 -3.79
N HIS A 91 6.58 6.27 -2.61
CA HIS A 91 5.80 5.03 -2.47
C HIS A 91 4.31 5.29 -2.77
N PRO A 92 3.60 4.34 -3.43
CA PRO A 92 2.17 4.50 -3.74
C PRO A 92 1.24 4.49 -2.53
N ILE A 93 1.70 4.06 -1.37
CA ILE A 93 1.02 4.34 -0.12
C ILE A 93 1.31 5.80 0.28
N CYS A 94 0.26 6.62 0.29
CA CYS A 94 0.34 8.05 0.61
C CYS A 94 -0.40 8.31 1.92
N PRO A 95 0.30 8.39 3.06
CA PRO A 95 -0.35 8.71 4.33
C PRO A 95 -0.75 10.19 4.37
N VAL A 96 -2.05 10.46 4.51
CA VAL A 96 -2.61 11.79 4.76
C VAL A 96 -2.72 11.96 6.28
N MET A 97 -1.89 12.83 6.85
CA MET A 97 -1.77 12.98 8.29
C MET A 97 -2.95 13.76 8.86
N LEU A 98 -3.57 13.23 9.91
CA LEU A 98 -4.66 13.86 10.65
C LEU A 98 -4.35 13.99 12.15
N TYR A 99 -3.37 13.22 12.64
CA TYR A 99 -2.83 13.23 14.00
C TYR A 99 -3.79 12.77 15.10
N ASP A 100 -5.09 13.06 14.97
CA ASP A 100 -6.15 12.74 15.93
C ASP A 100 -6.96 11.51 15.51
N ALA A 101 -7.20 10.56 16.42
CA ALA A 101 -7.84 9.29 16.12
C ALA A 101 -9.35 9.43 15.84
N PRO A 102 -10.15 10.15 16.64
CA PRO A 102 -11.55 10.44 16.34
C PRO A 102 -11.72 11.14 14.99
N LEU A 103 -10.86 12.11 14.68
CA LEU A 103 -10.86 12.81 13.39
C LEU A 103 -10.61 11.85 12.24
N ALA A 104 -9.62 10.95 12.36
CA ALA A 104 -9.30 9.97 11.32
C ALA A 104 -10.46 9.00 11.06
N GLN A 105 -11.18 8.59 12.10
CA GLN A 105 -12.39 7.76 11.97
C GLN A 105 -13.51 8.51 11.24
N LYS A 106 -13.80 9.73 11.69
CA LYS A 106 -14.85 10.57 11.08
C LYS A 106 -14.52 10.87 9.62
N PHE A 107 -13.27 11.19 9.32
CA PHE A 107 -12.81 11.47 7.97
C PHE A 107 -12.98 10.25 7.04
N ALA A 108 -12.60 9.04 7.52
CA ALA A 108 -12.78 7.81 6.77
C ALA A 108 -14.25 7.49 6.49
N GLN A 109 -15.13 7.71 7.46
CA GLN A 109 -16.57 7.55 7.28
C GLN A 109 -17.12 8.52 6.23
N ARG A 110 -16.74 9.80 6.29
CA ARG A 110 -17.16 10.79 5.30
C ARG A 110 -16.68 10.44 3.89
N LEU A 111 -15.45 9.93 3.75
CA LEU A 111 -14.94 9.45 2.46
C LEU A 111 -15.78 8.30 1.91
N LEU A 112 -16.20 7.36 2.77
CA LEU A 112 -17.02 6.23 2.35
C LEU A 112 -18.40 6.69 1.84
N GLU A 113 -19.01 7.70 2.47
CA GLU A 113 -20.26 8.33 2.03
C GLU A 113 -20.12 8.98 0.64
N GLU A 114 -18.92 9.44 0.28
CA GLU A 114 -18.58 9.97 -1.04
C GLU A 114 -18.14 8.88 -2.05
N GLY A 115 -18.28 7.60 -1.68
CA GLY A 115 -17.90 6.45 -2.50
C GLY A 115 -16.40 6.16 -2.55
N ILE A 116 -15.62 6.70 -1.61
CA ILE A 116 -14.17 6.50 -1.54
C ILE A 116 -13.84 5.62 -0.34
N TYR A 117 -13.38 4.40 -0.63
CA TYR A 117 -12.95 3.47 0.40
C TYR A 117 -11.51 3.76 0.82
N ALA A 118 -11.35 4.39 1.97
CA ALA A 118 -10.06 4.64 2.61
C ALA A 118 -10.19 4.46 4.11
N ILE A 119 -9.14 3.96 4.76
CA ILE A 119 -9.17 3.56 6.17
C ILE A 119 -8.31 4.49 7.01
N GLY A 120 -8.85 4.86 8.18
CA GLY A 120 -8.12 5.55 9.24
C GLY A 120 -7.20 4.58 10.00
N PHE A 121 -5.94 4.99 10.16
CA PHE A 121 -4.96 4.28 10.98
C PHE A 121 -4.63 5.13 12.21
N PHE A 122 -4.79 4.54 13.39
CA PHE A 122 -4.53 5.19 14.68
C PHE A 122 -3.96 4.17 15.67
N PHE A 123 -3.61 4.62 16.86
CA PHE A 123 -3.07 3.72 17.89
C PHE A 123 -4.03 2.53 18.17
N PRO A 124 -3.52 1.30 18.34
CA PRO A 124 -2.10 0.88 18.42
C PRO A 124 -1.44 0.55 17.06
N VAL A 125 -2.16 0.67 15.93
CA VAL A 125 -1.62 0.34 14.60
C VAL A 125 -0.51 1.31 14.17
N VAL A 126 -0.63 2.56 14.60
CA VAL A 126 0.40 3.59 14.47
C VAL A 126 0.63 4.23 15.83
N PRO A 127 1.78 4.89 16.09
CA PRO A 127 2.02 5.57 17.37
C PRO A 127 0.94 6.60 17.69
N GLN A 128 0.75 6.89 18.97
CA GLN A 128 -0.14 7.97 19.43
C GLN A 128 0.25 9.31 18.78
N GLY A 129 -0.75 10.12 18.45
CA GLY A 129 -0.55 11.39 17.74
C GLY A 129 -0.10 11.24 16.29
N GLN A 130 -0.18 10.04 15.70
CA GLN A 130 0.23 9.76 14.32
C GLN A 130 -0.94 9.23 13.48
N ALA A 131 -2.18 9.52 13.88
CA ALA A 131 -3.36 9.10 13.13
C ALA A 131 -3.37 9.68 11.72
N ARG A 132 -3.84 8.89 10.76
CA ARG A 132 -3.79 9.22 9.34
C ARG A 132 -4.83 8.46 8.55
N ILE A 133 -5.21 8.98 7.38
CA ILE A 133 -5.85 8.17 6.34
C ILE A 133 -4.74 7.55 5.48
N ARG A 134 -4.78 6.23 5.32
CA ARG A 134 -3.84 5.53 4.44
C ARG A 134 -4.46 5.37 3.07
N THR A 135 -4.03 6.18 2.12
CA THR A 135 -4.39 6.00 0.72
C THR A 135 -3.41 5.06 0.02
N GLN A 136 -3.91 4.28 -0.92
CA GLN A 136 -3.09 3.35 -1.70
C GLN A 136 -3.39 3.55 -3.19
N ILE A 137 -2.44 4.12 -3.89
CA ILE A 137 -2.56 4.40 -5.32
C ILE A 137 -2.29 3.13 -6.13
N SER A 138 -3.00 2.97 -7.23
CA SER A 138 -2.90 1.85 -8.15
C SER A 138 -2.60 2.34 -9.57
N ALA A 139 -1.91 1.49 -10.35
CA ALA A 139 -1.77 1.68 -11.79
C ALA A 139 -3.13 1.61 -12.53
N ALA A 140 -4.13 0.96 -11.93
CA ALA A 140 -5.48 0.87 -12.49
C ALA A 140 -6.31 2.15 -12.29
N HIS A 141 -5.93 3.04 -11.37
CA HIS A 141 -6.65 4.29 -11.20
C HIS A 141 -6.52 5.17 -12.43
N THR A 142 -7.67 5.67 -12.91
CA THR A 142 -7.71 6.71 -13.94
C THR A 142 -7.48 8.09 -13.33
N ARG A 143 -7.11 9.06 -14.16
CA ARG A 143 -6.96 10.45 -13.72
C ARG A 143 -8.26 10.99 -13.11
N ALA A 144 -9.40 10.72 -13.74
CA ALA A 144 -10.70 11.15 -13.23
C ALA A 144 -11.03 10.58 -11.84
N GLN A 145 -10.68 9.31 -11.57
CA GLN A 145 -10.85 8.72 -10.24
C GLN A 145 -9.95 9.36 -9.19
N LEU A 146 -8.71 9.68 -9.55
CA LEU A 146 -7.80 10.40 -8.65
C LEU A 146 -8.31 11.82 -8.36
N ASP A 147 -8.82 12.54 -9.37
CA ASP A 147 -9.39 13.87 -9.20
C ASP A 147 -10.64 13.83 -8.32
N GLN A 148 -11.54 12.87 -8.53
CA GLN A 148 -12.71 12.66 -7.67
C GLN A 148 -12.30 12.43 -6.20
N ALA A 149 -11.28 11.61 -5.96
CA ALA A 149 -10.78 11.37 -4.62
C ALA A 149 -10.19 12.65 -3.99
N ILE A 150 -9.35 13.37 -4.72
CA ILE A 150 -8.74 14.62 -4.27
C ILE A 150 -9.80 15.67 -3.92
N ASP A 151 -10.84 15.80 -4.76
CA ASP A 151 -11.93 16.73 -4.52
C ASP A 151 -12.75 16.38 -3.28
N ALA A 152 -13.03 15.09 -3.07
CA ALA A 152 -13.70 14.61 -1.85
C ALA A 152 -12.86 14.87 -0.61
N PHE A 153 -11.57 14.50 -0.64
CA PHE A 153 -10.64 14.82 0.45
C PHE A 153 -10.62 16.31 0.77
N THR A 154 -10.58 17.17 -0.25
CA THR A 154 -10.54 18.63 -0.09
C THR A 154 -11.82 19.17 0.55
N ARG A 155 -13.00 18.72 0.11
CA ARG A 155 -14.29 19.12 0.72
C ARG A 155 -14.35 18.70 2.18
N ILE A 156 -14.06 17.43 2.46
CA ILE A 156 -14.11 16.87 3.81
C ILE A 156 -13.03 17.52 4.70
N GLY A 157 -11.85 17.78 4.15
CA GLY A 157 -10.78 18.46 4.88
C GLY A 157 -11.17 19.85 5.35
N ARG A 158 -11.87 20.62 4.52
CA ARG A 158 -12.43 21.94 4.89
C ARG A 158 -13.58 21.81 5.88
N GLU A 159 -14.51 20.87 5.65
CA GLU A 159 -15.64 20.62 6.55
C GLU A 159 -15.18 20.28 7.98
N LEU A 160 -14.10 19.51 8.09
CA LEU A 160 -13.58 19.04 9.38
C LEU A 160 -12.43 19.90 9.93
N GLY A 161 -12.08 21.01 9.29
CA GLY A 161 -11.04 21.93 9.73
C GLY A 161 -9.62 21.37 9.69
N VAL A 162 -9.34 20.47 8.73
CA VAL A 162 -8.00 19.89 8.51
C VAL A 162 -7.15 20.78 7.62
N ILE A 163 -7.77 21.46 6.65
CA ILE A 163 -7.14 22.40 5.71
C ILE A 163 -7.98 23.66 5.57
#